data_f5890ffba300b183d4bb47b26290ba69
#
_entry.id   f5890ffba300b183d4bb47b26290ba69
#
_cell.length_a   1.000
_cell.length_b   1.000
_cell.length_c   1.000
_cell.angle_alpha   90.00
_cell.angle_beta   90.00
_cell.angle_gamma   90.00
#
_symmetry.space_group_name_H-M   'P 1'
#
loop_
_entity.id
_entity.type
_entity.pdbx_description
1 polymer ?
#
loop_
_entity_poly.entity_id
_entity_poly.type
_entity_poly.pdbx_seq_one_letter_code
_entity_poly.pdbx_strand_id
1 'polypeptide(L)'
;MREGEDDTQFTIVTAWFDVREFENHHLKDVDENGHYCIPDHYFRSAALLFNKEMPMVIFTEERYRDRILSLRPPSYIDKTVIVIKDYCDLYGWDLFPRFLENHQNAPIRNLSVEKFTAIYKWIINQKVEFVREAIELNPFSTSKFGWMDMRLHVVYDMSVEETIEIFNGIPEDRVLITQCSYTHPNEIGDRRGFYEWTRGKVAAGVFLGSRDALLKFCDLCREELLVSISEGLCPTDEMIYSVVIARNNGLIEPHIGDYSDVLRNMSHNRGSTHLAINFLNKSFQEGNHYFTWKVAENLRKGVLNESICPSIEQVYNIWYYNYVANFWLGNREYCKTILYELYRIGSQKMELGDHIRGMKGFLLSMIDYLHDSDITSKFRDL
;
A
#
# COMPACT_ATOMS: atom_id res chain seq x y z
N MET A 1 20.61 20.76 28.76
CA MET A 1 20.50 20.12 27.44
C MET A 1 20.33 18.65 27.73
N ARG A 2 19.15 18.09 27.52
CA ARG A 2 18.93 16.64 27.58
C ARG A 2 19.59 16.07 26.33
N GLU A 3 20.55 15.20 26.52
CA GLU A 3 21.16 14.41 25.45
C GLU A 3 20.04 13.70 24.70
N GLY A 4 20.11 13.72 23.35
CA GLY A 4 19.03 13.32 22.47
C GLY A 4 18.51 11.93 22.80
N GLU A 5 17.28 11.87 23.26
CA GLU A 5 16.45 10.68 23.08
C GLU A 5 16.37 10.47 21.57
N ASP A 6 16.88 9.33 21.14
CA ASP A 6 16.83 8.86 19.76
C ASP A 6 15.34 8.68 19.41
N ASP A 7 14.77 9.71 18.75
CA ASP A 7 13.34 9.83 18.46
C ASP A 7 12.84 8.82 17.39
N THR A 8 13.62 7.77 17.14
CA THR A 8 13.26 6.75 16.17
C THR A 8 12.17 5.83 16.73
N GLN A 9 10.92 6.23 16.56
CA GLN A 9 9.74 5.50 17.08
C GLN A 9 9.29 4.35 16.18
N PHE A 10 10.09 3.88 15.25
CA PHE A 10 9.72 2.83 14.30
C PHE A 10 10.81 1.79 14.09
N THR A 11 10.40 0.61 13.61
CA THR A 11 11.27 -0.50 13.24
C THR A 11 10.99 -0.94 11.81
N ILE A 12 12.04 -1.00 10.98
CA ILE A 12 11.97 -1.61 9.65
C ILE A 12 12.10 -3.12 9.77
N VAL A 13 11.26 -3.84 9.04
CA VAL A 13 11.29 -5.30 8.94
C VAL A 13 11.56 -5.69 7.49
N THR A 14 12.50 -6.59 7.28
CA THR A 14 12.80 -7.13 5.96
C THR A 14 13.29 -8.58 6.06
N ALA A 15 13.39 -9.29 4.95
CA ALA A 15 13.87 -10.66 4.94
C ALA A 15 14.65 -10.99 3.65
N TRP A 16 15.53 -11.99 3.76
CA TRP A 16 16.20 -12.63 2.65
C TRP A 16 16.29 -14.13 2.83
N PHE A 17 15.79 -14.89 1.82
CA PHE A 17 15.91 -16.33 1.71
C PHE A 17 16.30 -16.70 0.27
N ASP A 18 17.25 -17.62 0.12
CA ASP A 18 17.72 -18.07 -1.21
C ASP A 18 16.85 -19.19 -1.76
N VAL A 19 15.72 -18.84 -2.31
CA VAL A 19 14.70 -19.77 -2.85
C VAL A 19 15.23 -20.71 -3.93
N ARG A 20 16.36 -20.39 -4.59
CA ARG A 20 16.90 -21.16 -5.71
C ARG A 20 17.42 -22.55 -5.30
N GLU A 21 17.97 -22.66 -4.09
CA GLU A 21 18.50 -23.92 -3.60
C GLU A 21 17.39 -24.92 -3.24
N PHE A 22 16.23 -24.41 -2.83
CA PHE A 22 15.13 -25.23 -2.38
C PHE A 22 14.51 -26.06 -3.52
N GLU A 23 14.36 -25.47 -4.69
CA GLU A 23 13.65 -26.12 -5.81
C GLU A 23 14.59 -26.78 -6.82
N ASN A 24 15.91 -26.89 -6.54
CA ASN A 24 16.91 -27.35 -7.51
C ASN A 24 16.80 -26.67 -8.89
N HIS A 25 16.17 -25.49 -8.92
CA HIS A 25 16.11 -24.70 -10.12
C HIS A 25 17.50 -24.13 -10.38
N HIS A 26 18.16 -24.67 -11.37
CA HIS A 26 19.29 -24.05 -12.06
C HIS A 26 18.77 -22.79 -12.79
N LEU A 27 18.22 -21.83 -12.01
CA LEU A 27 18.01 -20.49 -12.54
C LEU A 27 19.34 -20.04 -13.07
N LYS A 28 19.42 -19.78 -14.35
CA LYS A 28 20.62 -19.20 -14.97
C LYS A 28 21.00 -17.97 -14.15
N ASP A 29 22.28 -17.73 -13.97
CA ASP A 29 22.76 -16.55 -13.22
C ASP A 29 22.18 -15.23 -13.74
N VAL A 30 21.68 -15.27 -14.97
CA VAL A 30 20.99 -14.16 -15.64
C VAL A 30 19.80 -14.75 -16.39
N ASP A 31 18.63 -14.19 -16.22
CA ASP A 31 17.46 -14.54 -17.04
C ASP A 31 17.61 -14.02 -18.48
N GLU A 32 16.68 -14.39 -19.37
CA GLU A 32 16.65 -13.97 -20.77
C GLU A 32 16.53 -12.44 -20.95
N ASN A 33 16.12 -11.70 -19.90
CA ASN A 33 16.02 -10.25 -19.87
C ASN A 33 17.23 -9.57 -19.20
N GLY A 34 18.26 -10.34 -18.83
CA GLY A 34 19.46 -9.81 -18.18
C GLY A 34 19.30 -9.56 -16.67
N HIS A 35 18.23 -10.06 -16.03
CA HIS A 35 18.07 -9.93 -14.59
C HIS A 35 18.90 -10.98 -13.85
N TYR A 36 19.70 -10.51 -12.89
CA TYR A 36 20.53 -11.39 -12.08
C TYR A 36 19.75 -11.99 -10.92
N CYS A 37 19.77 -13.31 -10.86
CA CYS A 37 19.14 -14.08 -9.75
C CYS A 37 20.15 -14.55 -8.70
N ILE A 38 21.42 -14.10 -8.77
CA ILE A 38 22.47 -14.50 -7.82
C ILE A 38 22.43 -13.66 -6.53
N PRO A 39 22.75 -14.25 -5.35
CA PRO A 39 22.77 -13.53 -4.09
C PRO A 39 23.59 -12.24 -4.12
N ASP A 40 24.75 -12.25 -4.78
CA ASP A 40 25.63 -11.08 -4.89
C ASP A 40 24.95 -9.86 -5.52
N HIS A 41 24.14 -10.05 -6.53
CA HIS A 41 23.39 -8.96 -7.14
C HIS A 41 22.32 -8.42 -6.17
N TYR A 42 21.58 -9.31 -5.49
CA TYR A 42 20.58 -8.90 -4.51
C TYR A 42 21.23 -8.13 -3.36
N PHE A 43 22.33 -8.59 -2.80
CA PHE A 43 23.01 -7.90 -1.71
C PHE A 43 23.64 -6.56 -2.13
N ARG A 44 24.14 -6.43 -3.35
CA ARG A 44 24.57 -5.12 -3.88
C ARG A 44 23.41 -4.12 -3.95
N SER A 45 22.24 -4.58 -4.40
CA SER A 45 21.04 -3.75 -4.45
C SER A 45 20.50 -3.45 -3.04
N ALA A 46 20.52 -4.45 -2.16
CA ALA A 46 20.08 -4.33 -0.77
C ALA A 46 20.93 -3.36 0.06
N ALA A 47 22.20 -3.15 -0.33
CA ALA A 47 23.08 -2.20 0.33
C ALA A 47 22.46 -0.78 0.38
N LEU A 48 21.63 -0.42 -0.60
CA LEU A 48 20.91 0.86 -0.59
C LEU A 48 19.95 0.99 0.61
N LEU A 49 19.29 -0.09 1.01
CA LEU A 49 18.43 -0.13 2.19
C LEU A 49 19.26 -0.36 3.47
N PHE A 50 20.15 -1.35 3.46
CA PHE A 50 20.88 -1.74 4.65
C PHE A 50 21.86 -0.67 5.15
N ASN A 51 22.36 0.17 4.26
CA ASN A 51 23.25 1.30 4.63
C ASN A 51 22.50 2.50 5.24
N LYS A 52 21.15 2.45 5.35
CA LYS A 52 20.41 3.53 6.02
C LYS A 52 20.50 3.41 7.54
N GLU A 53 20.62 4.55 8.20
CA GLU A 53 20.69 4.66 9.65
C GLU A 53 19.31 4.55 10.30
N MET A 54 18.73 3.34 10.24
CA MET A 54 17.40 3.03 10.78
C MET A 54 17.42 1.70 11.55
N PRO A 55 16.65 1.58 12.65
CA PRO A 55 16.49 0.30 13.36
C PRO A 55 15.87 -0.76 12.45
N MET A 56 16.46 -1.96 12.43
CA MET A 56 16.02 -3.04 11.56
C MET A 56 15.95 -4.39 12.27
N VAL A 57 14.87 -5.15 11.99
CA VAL A 57 14.78 -6.59 12.23
C VAL A 57 14.83 -7.29 10.87
N ILE A 58 15.81 -8.17 10.70
CA ILE A 58 16.12 -8.81 9.41
C ILE A 58 16.06 -10.32 9.60
N PHE A 59 15.15 -10.97 8.86
CA PHE A 59 15.00 -12.42 8.86
C PHE A 59 15.82 -13.02 7.71
N THR A 60 16.63 -14.05 8.03
CA THR A 60 17.48 -14.68 7.01
C THR A 60 17.98 -16.05 7.45
N GLU A 61 18.61 -16.78 6.52
CA GLU A 61 19.36 -18.00 6.80
C GLU A 61 20.72 -17.69 7.42
N GLU A 62 21.24 -18.55 8.32
CA GLU A 62 22.49 -18.34 9.06
C GLU A 62 23.67 -17.97 8.15
N ARG A 63 23.79 -18.61 6.98
CA ARG A 63 24.88 -18.37 6.02
C ARG A 63 24.97 -16.94 5.49
N TYR A 64 23.90 -16.12 5.60
CA TYR A 64 23.88 -14.73 5.15
C TYR A 64 24.04 -13.69 6.24
N ARG A 65 24.07 -14.11 7.49
CA ARG A 65 24.16 -13.25 8.68
C ARG A 65 25.30 -12.22 8.60
N ASP A 66 26.53 -12.73 8.48
CA ASP A 66 27.72 -11.86 8.50
C ASP A 66 27.76 -10.93 7.31
N ARG A 67 27.29 -11.40 6.17
CA ARG A 67 27.18 -10.58 4.97
C ARG A 67 26.20 -9.43 5.14
N ILE A 68 25.02 -9.67 5.73
CA ILE A 68 24.04 -8.63 6.03
C ILE A 68 24.61 -7.64 7.04
N LEU A 69 25.23 -8.11 8.11
CA LEU A 69 25.86 -7.24 9.10
C LEU A 69 26.94 -6.35 8.49
N SER A 70 27.72 -6.87 7.54
CA SER A 70 28.77 -6.09 6.85
C SER A 70 28.21 -4.93 5.99
N LEU A 71 26.94 -4.94 5.67
CA LEU A 71 26.26 -3.87 4.91
C LEU A 71 25.64 -2.81 5.82
N ARG A 72 25.61 -3.05 7.15
CA ARG A 72 25.05 -2.09 8.10
C ARG A 72 26.08 -1.03 8.50
N PRO A 73 25.66 0.23 8.70
CA PRO A 73 26.56 1.25 9.26
C PRO A 73 27.06 0.81 10.65
N PRO A 74 28.34 1.00 10.99
CA PRO A 74 28.87 0.64 12.31
C PRO A 74 28.07 1.26 13.46
N SER A 75 27.57 2.48 13.32
CA SER A 75 26.73 3.20 14.30
C SER A 75 25.36 2.56 14.51
N TYR A 76 24.93 1.63 13.64
CA TYR A 76 23.61 0.99 13.69
C TYR A 76 23.66 -0.54 13.85
N ILE A 77 24.81 -1.09 14.18
CA ILE A 77 24.92 -2.53 14.51
C ILE A 77 24.03 -2.87 15.71
N ASP A 78 24.07 -2.05 16.77
CA ASP A 78 23.25 -2.22 17.97
C ASP A 78 21.75 -1.95 17.73
N LYS A 79 21.40 -1.32 16.63
CA LYS A 79 20.04 -1.11 16.14
C LYS A 79 19.66 -2.11 15.04
N THR A 80 20.34 -3.25 14.98
CA THR A 80 20.10 -4.32 14.00
C THR A 80 19.95 -5.64 14.71
N VAL A 81 18.79 -6.27 14.55
CA VAL A 81 18.54 -7.64 15.02
C VAL A 81 18.40 -8.55 13.80
N ILE A 82 19.24 -9.58 13.74
CA ILE A 82 19.11 -10.64 12.73
C ILE A 82 18.45 -11.85 13.39
N VAL A 83 17.31 -12.24 12.84
CA VAL A 83 16.58 -13.44 13.25
C VAL A 83 16.89 -14.54 12.24
N ILE A 84 17.54 -15.58 12.71
CA ILE A 84 17.88 -16.73 11.87
C ILE A 84 16.68 -17.65 11.78
N LYS A 85 16.36 -18.05 10.57
CA LYS A 85 15.29 -18.99 10.23
C LYS A 85 15.72 -19.94 9.13
N ASP A 86 15.36 -21.19 9.30
CA ASP A 86 15.31 -22.16 8.21
C ASP A 86 13.89 -22.20 7.62
N TYR A 87 13.71 -22.82 6.46
CA TYR A 87 12.38 -22.92 5.83
C TYR A 87 11.36 -23.62 6.72
N CYS A 88 11.78 -24.64 7.49
CA CYS A 88 10.92 -25.37 8.42
C CYS A 88 10.44 -24.53 9.62
N ASP A 89 11.09 -23.39 9.90
CA ASP A 89 10.71 -22.46 10.96
C ASP A 89 9.69 -21.42 10.51
N LEU A 90 9.36 -21.41 9.22
CA LEU A 90 8.37 -20.47 8.67
C LEU A 90 6.95 -20.86 9.10
N TYR A 91 6.13 -19.86 9.35
CA TYR A 91 4.75 -20.09 9.75
C TYR A 91 4.00 -20.99 8.77
N GLY A 92 3.35 -22.02 9.30
CA GLY A 92 2.51 -22.93 8.51
C GLY A 92 3.28 -23.83 7.53
N TRP A 93 4.57 -24.06 7.74
CA TRP A 93 5.40 -24.88 6.86
C TRP A 93 4.84 -26.28 6.59
N ASP A 94 4.11 -26.83 7.53
CA ASP A 94 3.38 -28.09 7.38
C ASP A 94 2.31 -28.05 6.28
N LEU A 95 1.84 -26.87 5.88
CA LEU A 95 0.91 -26.64 4.79
C LEU A 95 1.61 -26.47 3.43
N PHE A 96 2.94 -26.29 3.41
CA PHE A 96 3.67 -26.08 2.18
C PHE A 96 3.51 -27.21 1.14
N PRO A 97 3.48 -28.50 1.49
CA PRO A 97 3.22 -29.56 0.52
C PRO A 97 1.88 -29.38 -0.22
N ARG A 98 0.82 -28.96 0.49
CA ARG A 98 -0.47 -28.67 -0.13
C ARG A 98 -0.43 -27.39 -0.98
N PHE A 99 0.28 -26.38 -0.54
CA PHE A 99 0.49 -25.14 -1.32
C PHE A 99 1.24 -25.44 -2.63
N LEU A 100 2.24 -26.33 -2.60
CA LEU A 100 2.97 -26.81 -3.78
C LEU A 100 2.05 -27.57 -4.74
N GLU A 101 1.20 -28.47 -4.22
CA GLU A 101 0.19 -29.17 -5.03
C GLU A 101 -0.78 -28.18 -5.69
N ASN A 102 -1.26 -27.20 -4.94
CA ASN A 102 -2.13 -26.14 -5.48
C ASN A 102 -1.43 -25.34 -6.59
N HIS A 103 -0.14 -25.04 -6.40
CA HIS A 103 0.67 -24.37 -7.42
C HIS A 103 0.74 -25.13 -8.74
N GLN A 104 0.87 -26.45 -8.67
CA GLN A 104 0.92 -27.31 -9.85
C GLN A 104 -0.44 -27.43 -10.56
N ASN A 105 -1.53 -27.45 -9.80
CA ASN A 105 -2.89 -27.65 -10.30
C ASN A 105 -3.60 -26.36 -10.73
N ALA A 106 -3.24 -25.22 -10.15
CA ALA A 106 -3.85 -23.92 -10.43
C ALA A 106 -2.77 -22.81 -10.53
N PRO A 107 -1.92 -22.87 -11.56
CA PRO A 107 -0.85 -21.88 -11.72
C PRO A 107 -1.40 -20.49 -12.04
N ILE A 108 -0.75 -19.45 -11.52
CA ILE A 108 -1.02 -18.08 -11.89
C ILE A 108 -0.46 -17.83 -13.30
N ARG A 109 -1.28 -17.32 -14.22
CA ARG A 109 -0.98 -17.32 -15.67
C ARG A 109 0.01 -16.26 -16.14
N ASN A 110 0.18 -15.16 -15.41
CA ASN A 110 0.97 -13.99 -15.86
C ASN A 110 2.11 -13.61 -14.91
N LEU A 111 2.65 -14.59 -14.17
CA LEU A 111 3.86 -14.37 -13.39
C LEU A 111 5.12 -14.53 -14.26
N SER A 112 6.14 -13.73 -13.99
CA SER A 112 7.47 -13.97 -14.55
C SER A 112 8.05 -15.29 -14.07
N VAL A 113 8.95 -15.88 -14.86
CA VAL A 113 9.56 -17.20 -14.57
C VAL A 113 10.22 -17.23 -13.18
N GLU A 114 10.87 -16.13 -12.77
CA GLU A 114 11.55 -16.03 -11.47
C GLU A 114 10.59 -16.01 -10.27
N LYS A 115 9.37 -15.50 -10.49
CA LYS A 115 8.31 -15.40 -9.47
C LYS A 115 7.35 -16.59 -9.52
N PHE A 116 7.59 -17.54 -10.40
CA PHE A 116 6.63 -18.61 -10.68
C PHE A 116 6.69 -19.75 -9.67
N THR A 117 7.78 -19.90 -8.91
CA THR A 117 7.97 -21.05 -8.03
C THR A 117 7.06 -21.03 -6.81
N ALA A 118 6.69 -22.20 -6.28
CA ALA A 118 5.87 -22.31 -5.09
C ALA A 118 6.58 -21.73 -3.86
N ILE A 119 7.89 -22.02 -3.72
CA ILE A 119 8.66 -21.53 -2.58
C ILE A 119 8.78 -20.01 -2.60
N TYR A 120 9.00 -19.38 -3.76
CA TYR A 120 8.99 -17.91 -3.86
C TYR A 120 7.66 -17.35 -3.36
N LYS A 121 6.53 -17.89 -3.83
CA LYS A 121 5.19 -17.44 -3.39
C LYS A 121 4.97 -17.68 -1.90
N TRP A 122 5.49 -18.78 -1.37
CA TRP A 122 5.43 -19.05 0.07
C TRP A 122 6.18 -17.98 0.86
N ILE A 123 7.42 -17.67 0.47
CA ILE A 123 8.26 -16.67 1.16
C ILE A 123 7.64 -15.28 1.12
N ILE A 124 7.11 -14.82 -0.03
CA ILE A 124 6.49 -13.50 -0.08
C ILE A 124 5.22 -13.40 0.78
N ASN A 125 4.49 -14.50 0.97
CA ASN A 125 3.36 -14.55 1.89
C ASN A 125 3.79 -14.56 3.37
N GLN A 126 5.07 -14.84 3.69
CA GLN A 126 5.59 -14.75 5.05
C GLN A 126 5.88 -13.31 5.51
N LYS A 127 5.82 -12.31 4.64
CA LYS A 127 6.08 -10.90 5.00
C LYS A 127 5.29 -10.46 6.23
N VAL A 128 4.02 -10.81 6.29
CA VAL A 128 3.13 -10.48 7.43
C VAL A 128 3.53 -11.23 8.71
N GLU A 129 4.04 -12.45 8.59
CA GLU A 129 4.51 -13.23 9.74
C GLU A 129 5.83 -12.69 10.28
N PHE A 130 6.75 -12.26 9.40
CA PHE A 130 7.97 -11.58 9.80
C PHE A 130 7.67 -10.26 10.52
N VAL A 131 6.70 -9.48 10.04
CA VAL A 131 6.28 -8.26 10.73
C VAL A 131 5.66 -8.57 12.08
N ARG A 132 4.80 -9.58 12.17
CA ARG A 132 4.22 -10.05 13.45
C ARG A 132 5.31 -10.41 14.46
N GLU A 133 6.25 -11.27 14.07
CA GLU A 133 7.34 -11.72 14.94
C GLU A 133 8.23 -10.54 15.37
N ALA A 134 8.53 -9.62 14.46
CA ALA A 134 9.28 -8.40 14.80
C ALA A 134 8.54 -7.51 15.81
N ILE A 135 7.21 -7.42 15.71
CA ILE A 135 6.35 -6.72 16.67
C ILE A 135 6.38 -7.41 18.05
N GLU A 136 6.34 -8.73 18.07
CA GLU A 136 6.38 -9.53 19.31
C GLU A 136 7.75 -9.43 20.00
N LEU A 137 8.84 -9.48 19.23
CA LEU A 137 10.20 -9.28 19.73
C LEU A 137 10.43 -7.85 20.22
N ASN A 138 9.96 -6.87 19.48
CA ASN A 138 10.09 -5.43 19.71
C ASN A 138 11.42 -5.00 20.35
N PRO A 139 12.57 -5.33 19.75
CA PRO A 139 13.87 -5.17 20.37
C PRO A 139 14.27 -3.71 20.62
N PHE A 140 13.60 -2.77 19.96
CA PHE A 140 13.89 -1.34 20.04
C PHE A 140 12.79 -0.55 20.76
N SER A 141 11.80 -1.23 21.35
CA SER A 141 10.68 -0.62 22.08
C SER A 141 9.90 0.42 21.26
N THR A 142 9.72 0.16 19.95
CA THR A 142 9.02 1.06 19.04
C THR A 142 7.53 0.78 18.98
N SER A 143 6.71 1.79 18.62
CA SER A 143 5.26 1.68 18.49
C SER A 143 4.80 1.46 17.04
N LYS A 144 5.67 1.73 16.07
CA LYS A 144 5.39 1.63 14.64
C LYS A 144 6.37 0.69 13.96
N PHE A 145 5.87 -0.03 12.96
CA PHE A 145 6.64 -1.01 12.21
C PHE A 145 6.37 -0.88 10.73
N GLY A 146 7.30 -1.33 9.90
CA GLY A 146 7.08 -1.35 8.47
C GLY A 146 7.85 -2.45 7.78
N TRP A 147 7.15 -3.20 6.91
CA TRP A 147 7.81 -4.07 5.95
C TRP A 147 8.41 -3.23 4.83
N MET A 148 9.63 -3.51 4.45
CA MET A 148 10.28 -3.00 3.25
C MET A 148 11.01 -4.13 2.54
N ASP A 149 10.68 -4.35 1.27
CA ASP A 149 11.43 -5.31 0.46
C ASP A 149 12.91 -4.92 0.39
N MET A 150 13.79 -5.90 0.51
CA MET A 150 15.23 -5.71 0.56
C MET A 150 15.79 -4.87 -0.61
N ARG A 151 15.16 -4.95 -1.79
CA ARG A 151 15.56 -4.21 -3.01
C ARG A 151 14.73 -2.96 -3.29
N LEU A 152 13.97 -2.47 -2.31
CA LEU A 152 13.08 -1.33 -2.52
C LEU A 152 13.80 -0.11 -3.11
N HIS A 153 15.00 0.20 -2.62
CA HIS A 153 15.78 1.34 -3.08
C HIS A 153 16.30 1.25 -4.52
N VAL A 154 16.13 0.13 -5.21
CA VAL A 154 16.37 0.03 -6.65
C VAL A 154 15.30 0.78 -7.45
N VAL A 155 14.06 0.81 -6.92
CA VAL A 155 12.93 1.51 -7.56
C VAL A 155 12.71 2.91 -6.97
N TYR A 156 13.09 3.13 -5.72
CA TYR A 156 12.93 4.41 -5.04
C TYR A 156 14.05 4.65 -4.02
N ASP A 157 14.87 5.68 -4.26
CA ASP A 157 15.85 6.16 -3.28
C ASP A 157 15.19 7.23 -2.39
N MET A 158 15.21 6.98 -1.07
CA MET A 158 14.66 7.87 -0.06
C MET A 158 15.69 8.15 1.03
N SER A 159 15.64 9.33 1.62
CA SER A 159 16.45 9.67 2.77
C SER A 159 15.89 9.05 4.07
N VAL A 160 16.69 9.06 5.12
CA VAL A 160 16.25 8.65 6.46
C VAL A 160 15.18 9.61 6.97
N GLU A 161 15.33 10.92 6.73
CA GLU A 161 14.41 11.97 7.14
C GLU A 161 13.05 11.79 6.48
N GLU A 162 12.99 11.52 5.17
CA GLU A 162 11.73 11.22 4.47
C GLU A 162 11.06 9.98 5.06
N THR A 163 11.84 8.96 5.44
CA THR A 163 11.30 7.75 6.11
C THR A 163 10.68 8.09 7.46
N ILE A 164 11.38 8.90 8.27
CA ILE A 164 10.88 9.36 9.57
C ILE A 164 9.57 10.13 9.40
N GLU A 165 9.47 11.03 8.43
CA GLU A 165 8.24 11.77 8.14
C GLU A 165 7.07 10.85 7.80
N ILE A 166 7.31 9.82 6.97
CA ILE A 166 6.29 8.83 6.63
C ILE A 166 5.80 8.12 7.90
N PHE A 167 6.71 7.60 8.74
CA PHE A 167 6.33 6.90 9.96
C PHE A 167 5.62 7.81 10.97
N ASN A 168 6.02 9.08 11.08
CA ASN A 168 5.35 10.04 11.94
C ASN A 168 3.92 10.31 11.47
N GLY A 169 3.69 10.29 10.16
CA GLY A 169 2.37 10.49 9.54
C GLY A 169 1.43 9.28 9.60
N ILE A 170 1.88 8.11 10.09
CA ILE A 170 1.05 6.91 10.18
C ILE A 170 -0.10 7.09 11.18
N PRO A 171 -1.37 6.94 10.76
CA PRO A 171 -2.51 6.89 11.69
C PRO A 171 -2.41 5.69 12.63
N GLU A 172 -2.82 5.85 13.89
CA GLU A 172 -2.71 4.81 14.93
C GLU A 172 -3.57 3.56 14.66
N ASP A 173 -4.66 3.72 13.92
CA ASP A 173 -5.65 2.67 13.68
C ASP A 173 -5.60 2.08 12.27
N ARG A 174 -4.60 2.45 11.45
CA ARG A 174 -4.56 2.10 10.03
C ARG A 174 -3.21 1.60 9.57
N VAL A 175 -3.27 0.84 8.46
CA VAL A 175 -2.10 0.39 7.71
C VAL A 175 -1.97 1.22 6.43
N LEU A 176 -0.78 1.72 6.17
CA LEU A 176 -0.41 2.38 4.92
C LEU A 176 0.13 1.34 3.95
N ILE A 177 -0.48 1.25 2.78
CA ILE A 177 -0.01 0.41 1.68
C ILE A 177 -0.41 1.06 0.35
N THR A 178 0.49 1.04 -0.64
CA THR A 178 0.22 1.65 -1.93
C THR A 178 -0.72 0.78 -2.76
N GLN A 179 -1.82 1.38 -3.20
CA GLN A 179 -2.80 0.78 -4.09
C GLN A 179 -2.58 1.29 -5.52
N CYS A 180 -2.25 0.38 -6.43
CA CYS A 180 -2.03 0.70 -7.85
C CYS A 180 -3.34 0.74 -8.64
N SER A 181 -4.38 0.07 -8.15
CA SER A 181 -5.72 0.08 -8.73
C SER A 181 -6.76 -0.28 -7.68
N TYR A 182 -7.97 0.24 -7.86
CA TYR A 182 -9.11 -0.14 -7.02
C TYR A 182 -9.48 -1.61 -7.19
N THR A 183 -9.70 -2.32 -6.08
CA THR A 183 -10.21 -3.69 -6.09
C THR A 183 -11.70 -3.66 -5.78
N HIS A 184 -12.51 -4.03 -6.77
CA HIS A 184 -13.95 -4.08 -6.60
C HIS A 184 -14.37 -5.30 -5.77
N PRO A 185 -15.30 -5.18 -4.82
CA PRO A 185 -15.82 -6.33 -4.06
C PRO A 185 -16.34 -7.48 -4.94
N ASN A 186 -16.95 -7.17 -6.10
CA ASN A 186 -17.44 -8.18 -7.04
C ASN A 186 -16.29 -8.94 -7.76
N GLU A 187 -15.11 -8.31 -7.94
CA GLU A 187 -13.95 -9.00 -8.53
C GLU A 187 -13.47 -10.16 -7.66
N ILE A 188 -13.58 -9.99 -6.33
CA ILE A 188 -13.17 -11.00 -5.34
C ILE A 188 -14.27 -12.03 -5.04
N GLY A 189 -15.48 -11.85 -5.58
CA GLY A 189 -16.59 -12.80 -5.46
C GLY A 189 -16.30 -14.12 -6.19
N ASP A 190 -15.69 -14.04 -7.37
CA ASP A 190 -15.10 -15.18 -8.04
C ASP A 190 -13.62 -15.34 -7.62
N ARG A 191 -13.39 -15.98 -6.47
CA ARG A 191 -12.06 -16.16 -5.90
C ARG A 191 -11.10 -16.89 -6.85
N ARG A 192 -11.56 -17.94 -7.54
CA ARG A 192 -10.72 -18.69 -8.48
C ARG A 192 -10.28 -17.81 -9.65
N GLY A 193 -11.21 -17.11 -10.30
CA GLY A 193 -10.91 -16.17 -11.38
C GLY A 193 -10.05 -14.98 -10.92
N PHE A 194 -10.22 -14.52 -9.68
CA PHE A 194 -9.38 -13.48 -9.11
C PHE A 194 -7.93 -13.94 -8.93
N TYR A 195 -7.71 -15.13 -8.38
CA TYR A 195 -6.39 -15.68 -8.09
C TYR A 195 -5.69 -16.35 -9.30
N GLU A 196 -6.34 -16.43 -10.45
CA GLU A 196 -5.74 -16.98 -11.67
C GLU A 196 -4.76 -16.01 -12.35
N TRP A 197 -4.87 -14.70 -12.07
CA TRP A 197 -4.08 -13.65 -12.71
C TRP A 197 -3.54 -12.67 -11.68
N THR A 198 -2.25 -12.28 -11.79
CA THR A 198 -1.76 -11.11 -11.04
C THR A 198 -2.45 -9.86 -11.57
N ARG A 199 -3.03 -9.08 -10.68
CA ARG A 199 -3.85 -7.93 -11.03
C ARG A 199 -3.13 -6.60 -10.90
N GLY A 200 -1.95 -6.58 -10.26
CA GLY A 200 -1.21 -5.33 -9.99
C GLY A 200 -2.05 -4.31 -9.21
N LYS A 201 -2.86 -4.77 -8.26
CA LYS A 201 -3.76 -3.90 -7.49
C LYS A 201 -3.06 -3.20 -6.33
N VAL A 202 -2.04 -3.83 -5.77
CA VAL A 202 -1.32 -3.40 -4.58
C VAL A 202 0.17 -3.56 -4.80
N ALA A 203 0.96 -2.59 -4.38
CA ALA A 203 2.42 -2.70 -4.35
C ALA A 203 2.85 -3.26 -2.98
N ALA A 204 2.98 -4.59 -2.87
CA ALA A 204 3.26 -5.30 -1.62
C ALA A 204 4.71 -5.19 -1.13
N GLY A 205 5.55 -4.43 -1.81
CA GLY A 205 6.95 -4.20 -1.41
C GLY A 205 7.10 -3.34 -0.16
N VAL A 206 6.06 -2.59 0.23
CA VAL A 206 6.01 -1.78 1.45
C VAL A 206 4.62 -1.79 2.04
N PHE A 207 4.55 -2.00 3.35
CA PHE A 207 3.38 -1.66 4.16
C PHE A 207 3.82 -1.27 5.57
N LEU A 208 3.17 -0.26 6.13
CA LEU A 208 3.56 0.41 7.36
C LEU A 208 2.34 0.57 8.26
N GLY A 209 2.54 0.59 9.58
CA GLY A 209 1.43 0.83 10.51
C GLY A 209 1.87 0.92 11.96
N SER A 210 0.92 1.25 12.84
CA SER A 210 1.08 1.03 14.26
C SER A 210 1.10 -0.47 14.57
N ARG A 211 1.61 -0.83 15.73
CA ARG A 211 1.63 -2.22 16.22
C ARG A 211 0.27 -2.90 16.06
N ASP A 212 -0.79 -2.29 16.59
CA ASP A 212 -2.11 -2.94 16.66
C ASP A 212 -2.79 -3.03 15.28
N ALA A 213 -2.65 -2.00 14.45
CA ALA A 213 -3.16 -2.02 13.07
C ALA A 213 -2.47 -3.10 12.23
N LEU A 214 -1.13 -3.23 12.35
CA LEU A 214 -0.38 -4.27 11.65
C LEU A 214 -0.72 -5.68 12.14
N LEU A 215 -0.85 -5.92 13.44
CA LEU A 215 -1.25 -7.23 13.96
C LEU A 215 -2.60 -7.65 13.39
N LYS A 216 -3.57 -6.74 13.35
CA LYS A 216 -4.87 -6.99 12.74
C LYS A 216 -4.76 -7.28 11.23
N PHE A 217 -3.94 -6.53 10.51
CA PHE A 217 -3.69 -6.77 9.09
C PHE A 217 -3.04 -8.14 8.85
N CYS A 218 -2.04 -8.49 9.67
CA CYS A 218 -1.38 -9.80 9.62
C CYS A 218 -2.37 -10.95 9.85
N ASP A 219 -3.29 -10.83 10.85
CA ASP A 219 -4.32 -11.83 11.10
C ASP A 219 -5.22 -12.05 9.89
N LEU A 220 -5.70 -10.96 9.28
CA LEU A 220 -6.56 -11.03 8.11
C LEU A 220 -5.85 -11.64 6.89
N CYS A 221 -4.58 -11.30 6.68
CA CYS A 221 -3.77 -11.87 5.60
C CYS A 221 -3.51 -13.36 5.82
N ARG A 222 -3.22 -13.76 7.06
CA ARG A 222 -3.05 -15.17 7.45
C ARG A 222 -4.34 -15.95 7.19
N GLU A 223 -5.49 -15.46 7.65
CA GLU A 223 -6.78 -16.09 7.43
C GLU A 223 -7.07 -16.26 5.94
N GLU A 224 -6.88 -15.21 5.14
CA GLU A 224 -7.11 -15.26 3.69
C GLU A 224 -6.17 -16.26 2.99
N LEU A 225 -4.89 -16.36 3.41
CA LEU A 225 -3.95 -17.36 2.89
C LEU A 225 -4.42 -18.79 3.20
N LEU A 226 -4.79 -19.05 4.45
CA LEU A 226 -5.27 -20.39 4.88
C LEU A 226 -6.54 -20.80 4.12
N VAL A 227 -7.49 -19.89 3.96
CA VAL A 227 -8.70 -20.12 3.15
C VAL A 227 -8.32 -20.43 1.70
N SER A 228 -7.43 -19.64 1.10
CA SER A 228 -6.98 -19.84 -0.27
C SER A 228 -6.32 -21.22 -0.46
N ILE A 229 -5.46 -21.63 0.46
CA ILE A 229 -4.83 -22.98 0.42
C ILE A 229 -5.90 -24.08 0.51
N SER A 230 -6.89 -23.92 1.38
CA SER A 230 -7.97 -24.91 1.54
C SER A 230 -8.84 -25.06 0.28
N GLU A 231 -8.99 -23.98 -0.49
CA GLU A 231 -9.73 -23.94 -1.75
C GLU A 231 -8.92 -24.40 -2.98
N GLY A 232 -7.68 -24.85 -2.79
CA GLY A 232 -6.82 -25.31 -3.88
C GLY A 232 -6.14 -24.16 -4.64
N LEU A 233 -5.97 -22.99 -4.02
CA LEU A 233 -5.34 -21.81 -4.62
C LEU A 233 -3.92 -21.60 -4.08
N CYS A 234 -3.09 -20.87 -4.85
CA CYS A 234 -1.70 -20.58 -4.53
C CYS A 234 -1.37 -19.10 -4.85
N PRO A 235 -1.93 -18.14 -4.07
CA PRO A 235 -1.82 -16.73 -4.36
C PRO A 235 -0.43 -16.13 -4.06
N THR A 236 -0.17 -14.94 -4.62
CA THR A 236 0.90 -14.05 -4.17
C THR A 236 0.41 -13.16 -3.01
N ASP A 237 1.33 -12.52 -2.30
CA ASP A 237 1.06 -11.53 -1.27
C ASP A 237 0.20 -10.36 -1.77
N GLU A 238 0.50 -9.82 -2.97
CA GLU A 238 -0.28 -8.74 -3.59
C GLU A 238 -1.76 -9.09 -3.77
N MET A 239 -2.04 -10.35 -4.12
CA MET A 239 -3.41 -10.84 -4.31
C MET A 239 -4.13 -10.99 -2.95
N ILE A 240 -3.46 -11.54 -1.95
CA ILE A 240 -3.97 -11.64 -0.57
C ILE A 240 -4.29 -10.24 -0.04
N TYR A 241 -3.34 -9.29 -0.15
CA TYR A 241 -3.53 -7.93 0.34
C TYR A 241 -4.68 -7.23 -0.39
N SER A 242 -4.84 -7.45 -1.69
CA SER A 242 -5.96 -6.89 -2.45
C SER A 242 -7.32 -7.34 -1.92
N VAL A 243 -7.47 -8.62 -1.58
CA VAL A 243 -8.70 -9.18 -0.99
C VAL A 243 -8.95 -8.62 0.42
N VAL A 244 -7.90 -8.60 1.26
CA VAL A 244 -8.00 -8.07 2.62
C VAL A 244 -8.39 -6.59 2.62
N ILE A 245 -7.77 -5.78 1.75
CA ILE A 245 -8.08 -4.36 1.59
C ILE A 245 -9.54 -4.16 1.15
N ALA A 246 -9.99 -4.90 0.13
CA ALA A 246 -11.35 -4.76 -0.38
C ALA A 246 -12.44 -5.10 0.66
N ARG A 247 -12.14 -6.03 1.58
CA ARG A 247 -13.07 -6.44 2.64
C ARG A 247 -12.98 -5.60 3.91
N ASN A 248 -11.87 -4.88 4.13
CA ASN A 248 -11.55 -4.20 5.39
C ASN A 248 -11.15 -2.73 5.18
N ASN A 249 -11.98 -1.97 4.47
CA ASN A 249 -11.73 -0.57 4.10
C ASN A 249 -11.36 0.33 5.30
N GLY A 250 -11.90 0.05 6.50
CA GLY A 250 -11.63 0.84 7.70
C GLY A 250 -10.23 0.66 8.29
N LEU A 251 -9.51 -0.40 7.90
CA LEU A 251 -8.15 -0.70 8.40
C LEU A 251 -7.06 -0.04 7.55
N ILE A 252 -7.35 0.33 6.31
CA ILE A 252 -6.35 0.78 5.35
C ILE A 252 -6.47 2.28 5.12
N GLU A 253 -5.36 3.00 5.23
CA GLU A 253 -5.26 4.36 4.72
C GLU A 253 -4.90 4.29 3.22
N PRO A 254 -5.78 4.77 2.33
CA PRO A 254 -5.57 4.61 0.90
C PRO A 254 -4.45 5.55 0.39
N HIS A 255 -3.35 4.97 -0.02
CA HIS A 255 -2.30 5.63 -0.78
C HIS A 255 -2.28 5.08 -2.20
N ILE A 256 -2.40 5.96 -3.19
CA ILE A 256 -2.59 5.58 -4.58
C ILE A 256 -1.37 5.98 -5.39
N GLY A 257 -0.81 5.01 -6.11
CA GLY A 257 0.35 5.21 -6.94
C GLY A 257 0.75 3.94 -7.66
N ASP A 258 1.90 3.95 -8.30
CA ASP A 258 2.51 2.77 -8.90
C ASP A 258 3.72 2.27 -8.11
N TYR A 259 4.37 1.24 -8.62
CA TYR A 259 5.56 0.66 -7.99
C TYR A 259 6.74 1.61 -7.90
N SER A 260 6.87 2.56 -8.83
CA SER A 260 7.98 3.52 -8.85
C SER A 260 7.84 4.60 -7.78
N ASP A 261 6.61 4.82 -7.31
CA ASP A 261 6.27 5.87 -6.35
C ASP A 261 5.83 5.34 -4.97
N VAL A 262 6.04 4.04 -4.71
CA VAL A 262 5.47 3.34 -3.55
C VAL A 262 5.65 4.05 -2.21
N LEU A 263 6.82 4.64 -1.95
CA LEU A 263 7.09 5.41 -0.73
C LEU A 263 6.74 6.89 -0.87
N ARG A 264 7.00 7.46 -2.04
CA ARG A 264 6.71 8.86 -2.33
C ARG A 264 5.22 9.17 -2.18
N ASN A 265 4.37 8.22 -2.56
CA ASN A 265 2.93 8.30 -2.34
C ASN A 265 2.55 8.41 -0.86
N MET A 266 3.32 7.77 0.03
CA MET A 266 3.05 7.78 1.45
C MET A 266 3.47 9.09 2.13
N SER A 267 4.50 9.79 1.61
CA SER A 267 5.03 11.01 2.25
C SER A 267 4.27 12.29 1.90
N HIS A 268 3.85 12.47 0.64
CA HIS A 268 3.42 13.78 0.18
C HIS A 268 2.17 13.79 -0.71
N ASN A 269 1.42 12.71 -0.79
CA ASN A 269 0.31 12.58 -1.77
C ASN A 269 0.76 12.87 -3.22
N ARG A 270 2.03 12.62 -3.55
CA ARG A 270 2.61 12.88 -4.88
C ARG A 270 2.42 11.71 -5.85
N GLY A 271 1.51 10.80 -5.54
CA GLY A 271 1.17 9.70 -6.43
C GLY A 271 0.71 10.19 -7.80
N SER A 272 0.73 9.33 -8.79
CA SER A 272 0.24 9.64 -10.14
C SER A 272 -1.19 10.18 -10.06
N THR A 273 -1.35 11.47 -10.35
CA THR A 273 -2.68 12.14 -10.38
C THR A 273 -3.66 11.38 -11.29
N HIS A 274 -3.16 10.82 -12.39
CA HIS A 274 -3.97 10.01 -13.32
C HIS A 274 -4.48 8.72 -12.65
N LEU A 275 -3.64 8.00 -11.93
CA LEU A 275 -4.04 6.79 -11.20
C LEU A 275 -5.03 7.13 -10.09
N ALA A 276 -4.79 8.21 -9.35
CA ALA A 276 -5.69 8.66 -8.29
C ALA A 276 -7.08 9.06 -8.83
N ILE A 277 -7.14 9.73 -9.97
CA ILE A 277 -8.41 10.07 -10.64
C ILE A 277 -9.12 8.82 -11.15
N ASN A 278 -8.42 7.87 -11.73
CA ASN A 278 -9.01 6.60 -12.15
C ASN A 278 -9.57 5.81 -10.95
N PHE A 279 -8.83 5.80 -9.83
CA PHE A 279 -9.28 5.18 -8.60
C PHE A 279 -10.53 5.88 -8.04
N LEU A 280 -10.53 7.22 -8.01
CA LEU A 280 -11.65 8.04 -7.59
C LEU A 280 -12.91 7.72 -8.39
N ASN A 281 -12.81 7.71 -9.73
CA ASN A 281 -13.93 7.39 -10.61
C ASN A 281 -14.49 5.99 -10.33
N LYS A 282 -13.62 4.98 -10.20
CA LYS A 282 -14.06 3.60 -9.94
C LYS A 282 -14.72 3.48 -8.57
N SER A 283 -14.10 3.97 -7.51
CA SER A 283 -14.65 3.89 -6.16
C SER A 283 -16.00 4.62 -6.03
N PHE A 284 -16.16 5.75 -6.75
CA PHE A 284 -17.42 6.48 -6.80
C PHE A 284 -18.52 5.70 -7.52
N GLN A 285 -18.24 5.16 -8.73
CA GLN A 285 -19.19 4.37 -9.50
C GLN A 285 -19.73 3.15 -8.75
N GLU A 286 -18.94 2.64 -7.84
CA GLU A 286 -19.23 1.45 -7.04
C GLU A 286 -19.83 1.76 -5.67
N GLY A 287 -20.05 3.04 -5.37
CA GLY A 287 -20.66 3.47 -4.12
C GLY A 287 -19.75 3.28 -2.90
N ASN A 288 -18.45 3.12 -3.09
CA ASN A 288 -17.51 3.06 -1.98
C ASN A 288 -17.21 4.47 -1.46
N HIS A 289 -18.16 5.04 -0.72
CA HIS A 289 -18.10 6.43 -0.27
C HIS A 289 -16.89 6.75 0.60
N TYR A 290 -16.43 5.79 1.40
CA TYR A 290 -15.25 5.99 2.25
C TYR A 290 -13.98 6.23 1.42
N PHE A 291 -13.66 5.32 0.49
CA PHE A 291 -12.51 5.48 -0.39
C PHE A 291 -12.66 6.69 -1.32
N THR A 292 -13.84 6.89 -1.88
CA THR A 292 -14.13 8.07 -2.70
C THR A 292 -13.81 9.36 -1.96
N TRP A 293 -14.29 9.49 -0.72
CA TRP A 293 -13.99 10.65 0.12
C TRP A 293 -12.48 10.82 0.35
N LYS A 294 -11.80 9.77 0.80
CA LYS A 294 -10.36 9.84 1.11
C LYS A 294 -9.52 10.25 -0.09
N VAL A 295 -9.77 9.64 -1.24
CA VAL A 295 -9.05 9.94 -2.49
C VAL A 295 -9.38 11.36 -2.98
N ALA A 296 -10.65 11.73 -3.00
CA ALA A 296 -11.08 13.05 -3.41
C ALA A 296 -10.50 14.15 -2.50
N GLU A 297 -10.46 13.91 -1.18
CA GLU A 297 -9.90 14.86 -0.22
C GLU A 297 -8.39 15.05 -0.40
N ASN A 298 -7.66 13.98 -0.65
CA ASN A 298 -6.23 14.05 -0.93
C ASN A 298 -5.94 14.82 -2.22
N LEU A 299 -6.70 14.53 -3.30
CA LEU A 299 -6.59 15.26 -4.56
C LEU A 299 -6.97 16.74 -4.39
N ARG A 300 -8.05 17.04 -3.65
CA ARG A 300 -8.49 18.41 -3.36
C ARG A 300 -7.38 19.23 -2.65
N LYS A 301 -6.77 18.65 -1.62
CA LYS A 301 -5.63 19.26 -0.93
C LYS A 301 -4.46 19.52 -1.87
N GLY A 302 -4.16 18.54 -2.74
CA GLY A 302 -3.11 18.69 -3.74
C GLY A 302 -3.38 19.82 -4.75
N VAL A 303 -4.64 20.02 -5.15
CA VAL A 303 -5.02 21.15 -6.01
C VAL A 303 -4.91 22.50 -5.26
N LEU A 304 -5.37 22.56 -4.00
CA LEU A 304 -5.36 23.79 -3.22
C LEU A 304 -3.95 24.26 -2.85
N ASN A 305 -3.00 23.35 -2.66
CA ASN A 305 -1.60 23.66 -2.37
C ASN A 305 -0.71 23.68 -3.63
N GLU A 306 -1.32 23.61 -4.82
CA GLU A 306 -0.65 23.63 -6.14
C GLU A 306 0.35 22.47 -6.36
N SER A 307 0.28 21.41 -5.57
CA SER A 307 1.15 20.24 -5.75
C SER A 307 0.73 19.36 -6.92
N ILE A 308 -0.53 19.44 -7.36
CA ILE A 308 -1.06 18.81 -8.57
C ILE A 308 -1.83 19.83 -9.41
N CYS A 309 -1.79 19.64 -10.73
CA CYS A 309 -2.45 20.53 -11.69
C CYS A 309 -3.35 19.72 -12.66
N PRO A 310 -4.51 19.23 -12.20
CA PRO A 310 -5.44 18.48 -13.03
C PRO A 310 -6.17 19.39 -14.05
N SER A 311 -6.82 18.78 -15.05
CA SER A 311 -7.70 19.53 -15.94
C SER A 311 -8.90 20.12 -15.18
N ILE A 312 -9.57 21.12 -15.76
CA ILE A 312 -10.75 21.76 -15.17
C ILE A 312 -11.86 20.73 -14.88
N GLU A 313 -12.09 19.81 -15.81
CA GLU A 313 -13.08 18.72 -15.64
C GLU A 313 -12.69 17.79 -14.48
N GLN A 314 -11.41 17.46 -14.36
CA GLN A 314 -10.91 16.65 -13.25
C GLN A 314 -11.04 17.37 -11.90
N VAL A 315 -10.76 18.67 -11.85
CA VAL A 315 -11.01 19.50 -10.65
C VAL A 315 -12.47 19.41 -10.25
N TYR A 316 -13.39 19.62 -11.21
CA TYR A 316 -14.82 19.51 -10.93
C TYR A 316 -15.20 18.14 -10.34
N ASN A 317 -14.76 17.04 -10.97
CA ASN A 317 -15.05 15.67 -10.50
C ASN A 317 -14.50 15.41 -9.11
N ILE A 318 -13.30 15.93 -8.77
CA ILE A 318 -12.71 15.79 -7.43
C ILE A 318 -13.63 16.42 -6.37
N TRP A 319 -14.11 17.64 -6.58
CA TRP A 319 -15.00 18.33 -5.64
C TRP A 319 -16.38 17.68 -5.58
N TYR A 320 -16.95 17.34 -6.73
CA TYR A 320 -18.25 16.70 -6.81
C TYR A 320 -18.28 15.35 -6.08
N TYR A 321 -17.30 14.49 -6.35
CA TYR A 321 -17.23 13.17 -5.70
C TYR A 321 -16.92 13.29 -4.20
N ASN A 322 -16.11 14.26 -3.81
CA ASN A 322 -15.86 14.56 -2.40
C ASN A 322 -17.16 14.96 -1.69
N TYR A 323 -17.93 15.85 -2.31
CA TYR A 323 -19.23 16.25 -1.79
C TYR A 323 -20.19 15.08 -1.65
N VAL A 324 -20.41 14.31 -2.70
CA VAL A 324 -21.34 13.17 -2.69
C VAL A 324 -20.93 12.11 -1.67
N ALA A 325 -19.65 11.80 -1.60
CA ALA A 325 -19.15 10.83 -0.63
C ALA A 325 -19.38 11.28 0.82
N ASN A 326 -19.09 12.56 1.15
CA ASN A 326 -19.34 13.13 2.47
C ASN A 326 -20.83 13.20 2.80
N PHE A 327 -21.69 13.47 1.80
CA PHE A 327 -23.14 13.45 1.98
C PHE A 327 -23.62 12.07 2.47
N TRP A 328 -23.21 11.00 1.78
CA TRP A 328 -23.57 9.63 2.16
C TRP A 328 -22.92 9.16 3.48
N LEU A 329 -21.77 9.72 3.84
CA LEU A 329 -21.12 9.47 5.14
C LEU A 329 -21.72 10.31 6.29
N GLY A 330 -22.67 11.19 6.02
CA GLY A 330 -23.34 12.03 7.02
C GLY A 330 -22.55 13.27 7.46
N ASN A 331 -21.47 13.61 6.77
CA ASN A 331 -20.58 14.75 7.10
C ASN A 331 -21.13 16.09 6.59
N ARG A 332 -22.32 16.49 7.05
CA ARG A 332 -23.09 17.65 6.51
C ARG A 332 -22.34 18.96 6.50
N GLU A 333 -21.67 19.31 7.57
CA GLU A 333 -20.92 20.59 7.68
C GLU A 333 -19.76 20.62 6.69
N TYR A 334 -19.13 19.49 6.49
CA TYR A 334 -18.05 19.39 5.49
C TYR A 334 -18.60 19.52 4.06
N CYS A 335 -19.77 18.98 3.78
CA CYS A 335 -20.46 19.17 2.50
C CYS A 335 -20.66 20.67 2.17
N LYS A 336 -21.04 21.49 3.14
CA LYS A 336 -21.16 22.94 2.94
C LYS A 336 -19.85 23.58 2.51
N THR A 337 -18.74 23.23 3.17
CA THR A 337 -17.40 23.72 2.82
C THR A 337 -17.05 23.38 1.36
N ILE A 338 -17.26 22.14 0.96
CA ILE A 338 -16.98 21.69 -0.42
C ILE A 338 -17.84 22.43 -1.45
N LEU A 339 -19.11 22.67 -1.15
CA LEU A 339 -20.01 23.44 -2.05
C LEU A 339 -19.56 24.89 -2.18
N TYR A 340 -19.17 25.56 -1.09
CA TYR A 340 -18.65 26.92 -1.17
C TYR A 340 -17.39 27.02 -2.02
N GLU A 341 -16.47 26.06 -1.88
CA GLU A 341 -15.28 26.01 -2.70
C GLU A 341 -15.63 25.78 -4.17
N LEU A 342 -16.55 24.84 -4.48
CA LEU A 342 -17.00 24.56 -5.83
C LEU A 342 -17.66 25.79 -6.47
N TYR A 343 -18.49 26.52 -5.71
CA TYR A 343 -19.05 27.81 -6.15
C TYR A 343 -17.96 28.82 -6.48
N ARG A 344 -16.97 28.99 -5.60
CA ARG A 344 -15.85 29.93 -5.80
C ARG A 344 -15.05 29.59 -7.06
N ILE A 345 -14.76 28.32 -7.28
CA ILE A 345 -14.05 27.84 -8.47
C ILE A 345 -14.89 28.12 -9.74
N GLY A 346 -16.18 27.83 -9.70
CA GLY A 346 -17.09 28.04 -10.82
C GLY A 346 -17.33 29.52 -11.17
N SER A 347 -17.36 30.40 -10.16
CA SER A 347 -17.52 31.84 -10.38
C SER A 347 -16.27 32.52 -10.95
N GLN A 348 -15.10 31.91 -10.80
CA GLN A 348 -13.82 32.47 -11.29
C GLN A 348 -13.46 32.01 -12.71
N LYS A 349 -14.04 30.94 -13.23
CA LYS A 349 -13.69 30.33 -14.53
C LYS A 349 -14.94 30.05 -15.35
N MET A 350 -15.18 30.83 -16.43
CA MET A 350 -16.36 30.73 -17.28
C MET A 350 -16.62 29.31 -17.84
N GLU A 351 -15.56 28.59 -18.25
CA GLU A 351 -15.68 27.22 -18.79
C GLU A 351 -16.19 26.21 -17.75
N LEU A 352 -15.82 26.39 -16.48
CA LEU A 352 -16.31 25.55 -15.39
C LEU A 352 -17.77 25.91 -15.02
N GLY A 353 -18.15 27.19 -15.20
CA GLY A 353 -19.51 27.67 -14.99
C GLY A 353 -20.54 26.94 -15.88
N ASP A 354 -20.19 26.60 -17.11
CA ASP A 354 -21.09 25.84 -18.01
C ASP A 354 -21.26 24.37 -17.54
N HIS A 355 -20.24 23.76 -17.05
CA HIS A 355 -20.29 22.40 -16.48
C HIS A 355 -21.13 22.35 -15.19
N ILE A 356 -20.93 23.31 -14.30
CA ILE A 356 -21.74 23.47 -13.08
C ILE A 356 -23.20 23.74 -13.43
N ARG A 357 -23.47 24.59 -14.46
CA ARG A 357 -24.83 24.84 -14.93
C ARG A 357 -25.53 23.58 -15.43
N GLY A 358 -24.81 22.69 -16.14
CA GLY A 358 -25.37 21.42 -16.63
C GLY A 358 -25.81 20.49 -15.47
N MET A 359 -25.18 20.59 -14.30
CA MET A 359 -25.52 19.81 -13.12
C MET A 359 -26.32 20.59 -12.06
N LYS A 360 -26.71 21.83 -12.35
CA LYS A 360 -27.38 22.75 -11.43
C LYS A 360 -28.58 22.14 -10.72
N GLY A 361 -29.43 21.43 -11.47
CA GLY A 361 -30.64 20.83 -10.92
C GLY A 361 -30.34 19.77 -9.86
N PHE A 362 -29.34 18.95 -10.11
CA PHE A 362 -28.90 17.93 -9.17
C PHE A 362 -28.22 18.54 -7.91
N LEU A 363 -27.33 19.50 -8.11
CA LEU A 363 -26.68 20.21 -6.99
C LEU A 363 -27.70 20.94 -6.13
N LEU A 364 -28.69 21.62 -6.73
CA LEU A 364 -29.75 22.29 -5.98
C LEU A 364 -30.59 21.33 -5.15
N SER A 365 -30.96 20.15 -5.70
CA SER A 365 -31.70 19.15 -4.92
C SER A 365 -30.92 18.64 -3.71
N MET A 366 -29.61 18.53 -3.82
CA MET A 366 -28.75 18.14 -2.71
C MET A 366 -28.54 19.28 -1.69
N ILE A 367 -28.49 20.52 -2.16
CA ILE A 367 -28.36 21.71 -1.31
C ILE A 367 -29.65 21.93 -0.52
N ASP A 368 -30.82 21.77 -1.15
CA ASP A 368 -32.13 21.87 -0.47
C ASP A 368 -32.23 20.89 0.70
N TYR A 369 -31.61 19.70 0.58
CA TYR A 369 -31.54 18.76 1.67
C TYR A 369 -30.69 19.22 2.86
N LEU A 370 -29.70 20.10 2.63
CA LEU A 370 -28.88 20.66 3.69
C LEU A 370 -29.56 21.82 4.44
N HIS A 371 -30.71 22.28 3.96
CA HIS A 371 -31.46 23.43 4.50
C HIS A 371 -30.60 24.70 4.66
N ASP A 372 -29.69 24.96 3.72
CA ASP A 372 -28.81 26.14 3.71
C ASP A 372 -29.26 27.13 2.65
N SER A 373 -29.98 28.16 3.07
CA SER A 373 -30.54 29.19 2.18
C SER A 373 -29.49 30.05 1.47
N ASP A 374 -28.34 30.26 2.10
CA ASP A 374 -27.25 31.06 1.53
C ASP A 374 -26.58 30.35 0.36
N ILE A 375 -26.23 29.07 0.55
CA ILE A 375 -25.69 28.23 -0.54
C ILE A 375 -26.71 28.09 -1.67
N THR A 376 -27.98 27.84 -1.35
CA THR A 376 -29.06 27.72 -2.34
C THR A 376 -29.15 28.96 -3.22
N SER A 377 -29.11 30.15 -2.63
CA SER A 377 -29.15 31.44 -3.34
C SER A 377 -27.96 31.58 -4.31
N LYS A 378 -26.73 31.33 -3.85
CA LYS A 378 -25.51 31.44 -4.66
C LYS A 378 -25.50 30.53 -5.88
N PHE A 379 -25.98 29.28 -5.74
CA PHE A 379 -26.07 28.34 -6.88
C PHE A 379 -27.24 28.64 -7.82
N ARG A 380 -28.29 29.35 -7.39
CA ARG A 380 -29.37 29.81 -8.29
C ARG A 380 -28.89 30.89 -9.24
N ASP A 381 -27.93 31.71 -8.83
CA ASP A 381 -27.41 32.86 -9.57
C ASP A 381 -26.28 32.50 -10.56
N LEU A 382 -25.72 31.28 -10.49
CA LEU A 382 -24.80 30.67 -11.47
C LEU A 382 -25.59 30.13 -12.68
#